data_d39741b3972fab1a1026e7a20b148f40
#
_entry.id   d39741b3972fab1a1026e7a20b148f40
#
_cell.length_a   1.000
_cell.length_b   1.000
_cell.length_c   1.000
_cell.angle_alpha   90.00
_cell.angle_beta   90.00
_cell.angle_gamma   90.00
#
_symmetry.space_group_name_H-M   'P 1'
#
loop_
_entity.id
_entity.type
_entity.pdbx_description
1 polymer ?
#
loop_
_entity_poly.entity_id
_entity_poly.type
_entity_poly.pdbx_seq_one_letter_code
_entity_poly.pdbx_strand_id
1 'polypeptide(L)' 'KYLPKDQRALYNARQILMSNSYGVDNAISKVPQYLKKDPGLEFDRLRWRNSRGR' A
#
# COMPACT_ATOMS: atom_id res chain seq x y z
N LYS A 1 -9.40 -15.12 -3.53
CA LYS A 1 -8.59 -14.64 -4.62
C LYS A 1 -8.92 -13.23 -4.99
N TYR A 2 -7.93 -12.53 -5.48
CA TYR A 2 -8.10 -11.13 -5.82
C TYR A 2 -8.34 -11.01 -7.31
N LEU A 3 -9.13 -10.00 -7.67
CA LEU A 3 -9.28 -9.67 -9.08
C LEU A 3 -7.95 -9.12 -9.60
N PRO A 4 -7.70 -9.29 -10.91
CA PRO A 4 -6.42 -8.81 -11.46
C PRO A 4 -6.16 -7.33 -11.21
N LYS A 5 -7.19 -6.49 -11.35
CA LYS A 5 -6.99 -5.07 -11.10
C LYS A 5 -6.80 -4.76 -9.63
N ASP A 6 -7.40 -5.57 -8.76
CA ASP A 6 -7.21 -5.38 -7.33
C ASP A 6 -5.80 -5.78 -6.93
N GLN A 7 -5.30 -6.86 -7.50
CA GLN A 7 -3.92 -7.27 -7.27
C GLN A 7 -2.95 -6.20 -7.72
N ARG A 8 -3.24 -5.59 -8.87
CA ARG A 8 -2.37 -4.55 -9.40
C ARG A 8 -2.37 -3.33 -8.49
N ALA A 9 -3.54 -2.95 -7.97
CA ALA A 9 -3.61 -1.81 -7.08
C ALA A 9 -2.81 -2.07 -5.80
N LEU A 10 -2.94 -3.28 -5.26
CA LEU A 10 -2.19 -3.65 -4.07
C LEU A 10 -0.69 -3.63 -4.34
N TYR A 11 -0.29 -4.21 -5.46
CA TYR A 11 1.12 -4.26 -5.82
C TYR A 11 1.68 -2.85 -5.99
N ASN A 12 0.93 -1.99 -6.67
CA ASN A 12 1.35 -0.60 -6.86
C ASN A 12 1.53 0.12 -5.53
N ALA A 13 0.57 -0.06 -4.63
CA ALA A 13 0.65 0.59 -3.32
C ALA A 13 1.90 0.15 -2.59
N ARG A 14 2.18 -1.15 -2.61
CA ARG A 14 3.36 -1.66 -1.92
C ARG A 14 4.65 -1.16 -2.56
N GLN A 15 4.67 -1.08 -3.89
CA GLN A 15 5.85 -0.55 -4.58
C GLN A 15 6.11 0.89 -4.19
N ILE A 16 5.06 1.69 -4.13
CA ILE A 16 5.21 3.10 -3.77
C ILE A 16 5.67 3.23 -2.33
N LEU A 17 5.13 2.39 -1.45
CA LEU A 17 5.55 2.40 -0.05
C LEU A 17 7.03 2.04 0.08
N MET A 18 7.46 1.05 -0.68
CA MET A 18 8.84 0.59 -0.61
C MET A 18 9.82 1.62 -1.15
N SER A 19 9.42 2.32 -2.19
CA SER A 19 10.31 3.31 -2.80
C SER A 19 10.18 4.68 -2.16
N ASN A 20 9.29 4.84 -1.19
CA ASN A 20 9.13 6.10 -0.48
C ASN A 20 8.74 7.24 -1.42
N SER A 21 7.94 6.91 -2.41
CA SER A 21 7.57 7.89 -3.42
C SER A 21 6.39 8.75 -2.97
N TYR A 22 6.17 9.81 -3.71
CA TYR A 22 4.97 10.60 -3.50
C TYR A 22 3.74 9.81 -3.94
N GLY A 23 2.59 10.21 -3.42
CA GLY A 23 1.35 9.59 -3.84
C GLY A 23 1.01 8.33 -3.08
N VAL A 24 1.66 8.10 -1.94
CA VAL A 24 1.35 6.93 -1.13
C VAL A 24 -0.12 6.93 -0.74
N ASP A 25 -0.62 8.06 -0.27
CA ASP A 25 -2.02 8.15 0.14
C ASP A 25 -2.94 7.87 -1.04
N ASN A 26 -2.60 8.40 -2.19
CA ASN A 26 -3.39 8.18 -3.40
C ASN A 26 -3.41 6.69 -3.77
N ALA A 27 -2.24 6.08 -3.76
CA ALA A 27 -2.14 4.67 -4.13
C ALA A 27 -2.93 3.80 -3.15
N ILE A 28 -2.84 4.10 -1.87
CA ILE A 28 -3.55 3.32 -0.86
C ILE A 28 -5.06 3.51 -0.99
N SER A 29 -5.50 4.71 -1.31
CA SER A 29 -6.93 4.95 -1.44
C SER A 29 -7.53 4.19 -2.63
N LYS A 30 -6.71 3.83 -3.60
CA LYS A 30 -7.18 3.02 -4.72
C LYS A 30 -7.27 1.55 -4.40
N VAL A 31 -6.68 1.13 -3.30
CA VAL A 31 -6.73 -0.26 -2.90
C VAL A 31 -8.11 -0.56 -2.33
N PRO A 32 -8.76 -1.65 -2.76
CA PRO A 32 -10.06 -2.01 -2.19
C PRO A 32 -9.97 -2.19 -0.69
N GLN A 33 -11.10 -1.91 -0.02
CA GLN A 33 -11.11 -1.92 1.42
C GLN A 33 -10.74 -3.29 2.00
N TYR A 34 -11.18 -4.36 1.33
CA TYR A 34 -10.89 -5.69 1.84
C TYR A 34 -9.41 -6.04 1.71
N LEU A 35 -8.69 -5.36 0.82
CA LEU A 35 -7.26 -5.57 0.67
C LEU A 35 -6.45 -4.67 1.60
N LYS A 36 -7.05 -3.62 2.11
CA LYS A 36 -6.36 -2.74 3.04
C LYS A 36 -6.06 -3.44 4.36
N LYS A 37 -6.73 -4.55 4.62
CA LYS A 37 -6.47 -5.34 5.80
C LYS A 37 -5.37 -6.37 5.60
N ASP A 38 -4.81 -6.42 4.41
CA ASP A 38 -3.73 -7.36 4.14
C ASP A 38 -2.55 -7.12 5.07
N PRO A 39 -2.08 -8.16 5.77
CA PRO A 39 -0.99 -7.97 6.73
C PRO A 39 0.28 -7.40 6.10
N GLY A 40 0.58 -7.80 4.86
CA GLY A 40 1.76 -7.30 4.19
C GLY A 40 1.66 -5.81 3.94
N LEU A 41 0.48 -5.36 3.50
CA LEU A 41 0.28 -3.95 3.22
C LEU A 41 0.32 -3.14 4.52
N GLU A 42 -0.30 -3.64 5.56
CA GLU A 42 -0.27 -2.96 6.85
C GLU A 42 1.14 -2.84 7.37
N PHE A 43 1.92 -3.89 7.22
CA PHE A 43 3.31 -3.85 7.66
C PHE A 43 4.09 -2.81 6.88
N ASP A 44 3.90 -2.76 5.57
CA ASP A 44 4.57 -1.79 4.74
C ASP A 44 4.18 -0.37 5.11
N ARG A 45 2.89 -0.16 5.38
CA ARG A 45 2.41 1.16 5.78
C ARG A 45 3.03 1.59 7.11
N LEU A 46 3.12 0.66 8.04
CA LEU A 46 3.70 0.97 9.33
C LEU A 46 5.16 1.35 9.18
N ARG A 47 5.89 0.63 8.38
CA ARG A 47 7.29 0.94 8.13
C ARG A 47 7.44 2.31 7.50
N TRP A 48 6.58 2.61 6.54
CA TRP A 48 6.62 3.89 5.86
C TRP A 48 6.35 5.03 6.82
N ARG A 49 5.36 4.86 7.68
CA ARG A 49 5.02 5.89 8.66
C ARG A 49 6.15 6.09 9.65
N ASN A 50 6.75 5.02 10.11
CA ASN A 50 7.88 5.12 11.03
C ASN A 50 9.05 5.85 10.38
N SER A 51 9.30 5.54 9.13
CA SER A 51 10.38 6.17 8.40
C SER A 51 10.15 7.67 8.25
N ARG A 52 8.90 8.05 7.98
CA ARG A 52 8.58 9.46 7.80
C ARG A 52 8.46 10.21 9.12
N GLY A 53 8.04 9.52 10.13
CA GLY A 53 7.82 10.14 11.42
C GLY A 53 9.09 10.56 12.14
N ARG A 54 10.21 10.28 11.52
CA ARG A 54 11.50 10.63 12.13
C ARG A 54 11.92 12.08 11.88
#